data_1429149f4ee38ee4b438f697b84a55db
#
_entry.id   1429149f4ee38ee4b438f697b84a55db
#
_cell.length_a   1.000
_cell.length_b   1.000
_cell.length_c   1.000
_cell.angle_alpha   90.00
_cell.angle_beta   90.00
_cell.angle_gamma   90.00
#
_symmetry.space_group_name_H-M   'P 1'
#
loop_
_entity.id
_entity.type
_entity.pdbx_description
1 polymer ?
#
loop_
_entity_poly.entity_id
_entity_poly.type
_entity_poly.pdbx_seq_one_letter_code
_entity_poly.pdbx_strand_id
1 'polypeptide(L)'
;MASEQVLDIPVRRHVLTSERPFQVVLDGIYAGISQPDIGALFAELAASTSYEEFTALVRQAQGSAGLFRFWRLDDNHVLALDPQADQAGRRLVRLIAGNPVTMGQMTRHLPAAGSYAPVTILIQELPGGGTQVAYDTVASAIAPYADAAASQVAQRLDTDVLSLLRHATGRSATAPP
;
A
#
# COMPACT_ATOMS: atom_id res chain seq x y z
N MET A 1 -13.37 -34.66 0.99
CA MET A 1 -14.22 -33.90 1.96
C MET A 1 -13.72 -32.46 1.99
N ALA A 2 -14.59 -31.46 1.91
CA ALA A 2 -14.21 -30.07 2.10
C ALA A 2 -14.01 -29.81 3.61
N SER A 3 -13.01 -28.99 3.96
CA SER A 3 -12.76 -28.53 5.33
C SER A 3 -12.61 -27.04 5.35
N GLU A 4 -13.04 -26.38 6.42
CA GLU A 4 -12.85 -24.97 6.68
C GLU A 4 -11.89 -24.81 7.86
N GLN A 5 -10.97 -23.83 7.74
CA GLN A 5 -10.10 -23.42 8.83
C GLN A 5 -10.23 -21.90 9.00
N VAL A 6 -10.50 -21.46 10.22
CA VAL A 6 -10.53 -20.04 10.58
C VAL A 6 -9.22 -19.69 11.27
N LEU A 7 -8.57 -18.61 10.79
CA LEU A 7 -7.35 -18.05 11.37
C LEU A 7 -7.60 -16.60 11.78
N ASP A 8 -7.34 -16.28 13.04
CA ASP A 8 -7.32 -14.90 13.52
C ASP A 8 -5.97 -14.26 13.15
N ILE A 9 -6.03 -13.20 12.35
CA ILE A 9 -4.84 -12.51 11.85
C ILE A 9 -4.68 -11.18 12.59
N PRO A 10 -3.72 -11.05 13.53
CA PRO A 10 -3.44 -9.78 14.18
C PRO A 10 -2.73 -8.82 13.22
N VAL A 11 -3.30 -7.64 12.99
CA VAL A 11 -2.74 -6.63 12.08
C VAL A 11 -2.24 -5.43 12.89
N ARG A 12 -1.02 -4.98 12.60
CA ARG A 12 -0.48 -3.74 13.16
C ARG A 12 -0.77 -2.60 12.22
N ARG A 13 -1.63 -1.67 12.65
CA ARG A 13 -1.97 -0.45 11.93
C ARG A 13 -1.10 0.71 12.37
N HIS A 14 -0.46 1.38 11.40
CA HIS A 14 0.16 2.68 11.59
C HIS A 14 -0.81 3.78 11.17
N VAL A 15 -1.03 4.75 12.07
CA VAL A 15 -1.83 5.94 11.80
C VAL A 15 -0.90 7.14 11.93
N LEU A 16 -0.70 7.87 10.83
CA LEU A 16 0.12 9.06 10.78
C LEU A 16 -0.80 10.27 10.63
N THR A 17 -0.76 11.16 11.60
CA THR A 17 -1.50 12.44 11.56
C THR A 17 -0.53 13.56 11.20
N SER A 18 -0.93 14.45 10.31
CA SER A 18 -0.16 15.58 9.80
C SER A 18 -1.02 16.83 9.75
N GLU A 19 -0.44 17.98 10.05
CA GLU A 19 -1.07 19.30 9.82
C GLU A 19 -1.00 19.72 8.35
N ARG A 20 -0.25 19.01 7.51
CA ARG A 20 -0.16 19.29 6.08
C ARG A 20 -1.51 19.07 5.41
N PRO A 21 -1.89 19.96 4.46
CA PRO A 21 -3.12 19.80 3.68
C PRO A 21 -3.16 18.44 2.95
N PHE A 22 -4.34 17.92 2.79
CA PHE A 22 -4.58 16.61 2.14
C PHE A 22 -3.85 16.47 0.79
N GLN A 23 -3.92 17.49 -0.07
CA GLN A 23 -3.28 17.44 -1.38
C GLN A 23 -1.76 17.35 -1.28
N VAL A 24 -1.16 18.09 -0.35
CA VAL A 24 0.30 18.07 -0.12
C VAL A 24 0.78 16.68 0.31
N VAL A 25 0.02 16.02 1.20
CA VAL A 25 0.34 14.64 1.62
C VAL A 25 0.15 13.66 0.47
N LEU A 26 -0.95 13.76 -0.28
CA LEU A 26 -1.22 12.90 -1.43
C LEU A 26 -0.13 13.04 -2.50
N ASP A 27 0.26 14.28 -2.83
CA ASP A 27 1.33 14.56 -3.81
C ASP A 27 2.69 14.04 -3.31
N GLY A 28 2.96 14.15 -2.00
CA GLY A 28 4.14 13.57 -1.38
C GLY A 28 4.21 12.04 -1.49
N ILE A 29 3.07 11.37 -1.38
CA ILE A 29 2.99 9.91 -1.63
C ILE A 29 3.21 9.62 -3.11
N TYR A 30 2.60 10.37 -4.01
CA TYR A 30 2.77 10.21 -5.46
C TYR A 30 4.18 10.52 -5.96
N ALA A 31 4.95 11.34 -5.26
CA ALA A 31 6.35 11.55 -5.58
C ALA A 31 7.23 10.30 -5.38
N GLY A 32 6.80 9.36 -4.52
CA GLY A 32 7.53 8.11 -4.25
C GLY A 32 7.00 6.90 -5.00
N ILE A 33 5.74 6.89 -5.43
CA ILE A 33 5.13 5.80 -6.21
C ILE A 33 4.86 6.27 -7.64
N SER A 34 5.18 5.43 -8.61
CA SER A 34 4.84 5.73 -9.99
C SER A 34 3.35 5.47 -10.29
N GLN A 35 2.89 6.01 -11.41
CA GLN A 35 1.50 5.89 -11.86
C GLN A 35 1.47 5.44 -13.33
N PRO A 36 1.97 4.21 -13.64
CA PRO A 36 1.96 3.70 -15.01
C PRO A 36 0.53 3.49 -15.50
N ASP A 37 0.37 3.37 -16.80
CA ASP A 37 -0.82 2.74 -17.37
C ASP A 37 -0.80 1.26 -16.99
N ILE A 38 -1.65 0.91 -16.02
CA ILE A 38 -1.70 -0.44 -15.44
C ILE A 38 -2.11 -1.47 -16.49
N GLY A 39 -3.02 -1.13 -17.40
CA GLY A 39 -3.46 -2.03 -18.47
C GLY A 39 -2.32 -2.36 -19.40
N ALA A 40 -1.61 -1.35 -19.91
CA ALA A 40 -0.45 -1.51 -20.76
C ALA A 40 0.68 -2.29 -20.06
N LEU A 41 1.02 -1.89 -18.83
CA LEU A 41 2.06 -2.57 -18.04
C LEU A 41 1.76 -4.06 -17.84
N PHE A 42 0.53 -4.42 -17.45
CA PHE A 42 0.17 -5.82 -17.25
C PHE A 42 0.15 -6.62 -18.54
N ALA A 43 -0.18 -6.01 -19.69
CA ALA A 43 -0.06 -6.66 -20.97
C ALA A 43 1.40 -6.98 -21.32
N GLU A 44 2.33 -6.04 -21.07
CA GLU A 44 3.77 -6.25 -21.26
C GLU A 44 4.32 -7.32 -20.30
N LEU A 45 3.94 -7.28 -19.01
CA LEU A 45 4.33 -8.28 -18.03
C LEU A 45 3.83 -9.69 -18.39
N ALA A 46 2.61 -9.80 -18.91
CA ALA A 46 2.05 -11.07 -19.37
C ALA A 46 2.73 -11.62 -20.63
N ALA A 47 3.28 -10.73 -21.47
CA ALA A 47 4.02 -11.11 -22.68
C ALA A 47 5.49 -11.48 -22.40
N SER A 48 6.02 -11.19 -21.19
CA SER A 48 7.41 -11.48 -20.84
C SER A 48 7.68 -12.99 -20.89
N THR A 49 8.84 -13.38 -21.45
CA THR A 49 9.22 -14.77 -21.68
C THR A 49 10.26 -15.29 -20.67
N SER A 50 10.78 -14.38 -19.83
CA SER A 50 11.75 -14.72 -18.80
C SER A 50 11.53 -13.91 -17.52
N TYR A 51 12.03 -14.45 -16.39
CA TYR A 51 12.00 -13.72 -15.11
C TYR A 51 12.85 -12.45 -15.15
N GLU A 52 13.93 -12.44 -15.92
CA GLU A 52 14.79 -11.28 -16.10
C GLU A 52 14.04 -10.15 -16.83
N GLU A 53 13.38 -10.46 -17.93
CA GLU A 53 12.54 -9.52 -18.67
C GLU A 53 11.41 -8.96 -17.79
N PHE A 54 10.67 -9.85 -17.10
CA PHE A 54 9.61 -9.46 -16.15
C PHE A 54 10.12 -8.49 -15.08
N THR A 55 11.26 -8.81 -14.45
CA THR A 55 11.83 -7.97 -13.38
C THR A 55 12.37 -6.64 -13.91
N ALA A 56 12.88 -6.60 -15.14
CA ALA A 56 13.32 -5.37 -15.79
C ALA A 56 12.14 -4.42 -16.05
N LEU A 57 11.03 -4.91 -16.58
CA LEU A 57 9.79 -4.15 -16.79
C LEU A 57 9.26 -3.58 -15.47
N VAL A 58 9.18 -4.40 -14.42
CA VAL A 58 8.74 -3.93 -13.09
C VAL A 58 9.67 -2.85 -12.54
N ARG A 59 10.99 -3.03 -12.67
CA ARG A 59 11.98 -2.04 -12.20
C ARG A 59 11.87 -0.71 -12.95
N GLN A 60 11.57 -0.74 -14.24
CA GLN A 60 11.35 0.46 -15.05
C GLN A 60 10.06 1.17 -14.67
N ALA A 61 9.01 0.42 -14.31
CA ALA A 61 7.70 0.95 -13.98
C ALA A 61 7.61 1.51 -12.56
N GLN A 62 8.41 1.02 -11.59
CA GLN A 62 8.32 1.41 -10.19
C GLN A 62 8.80 2.83 -9.90
N GLY A 63 8.24 3.48 -8.86
CA GLY A 63 8.73 4.74 -8.31
C GLY A 63 9.92 4.56 -7.37
N SER A 64 10.39 5.65 -6.77
CA SER A 64 11.57 5.66 -5.87
C SER A 64 11.35 4.84 -4.59
N ALA A 65 10.11 4.64 -4.16
CA ALA A 65 9.76 3.75 -3.04
C ALA A 65 9.64 2.26 -3.46
N GLY A 66 10.05 1.91 -4.69
CA GLY A 66 9.96 0.53 -5.19
C GLY A 66 8.54 0.06 -5.52
N LEU A 67 7.58 0.97 -5.59
CA LEU A 67 6.16 0.69 -5.75
C LEU A 67 5.58 1.43 -6.95
N PHE A 68 4.47 0.91 -7.49
CA PHE A 68 3.58 1.66 -8.37
C PHE A 68 2.12 1.51 -7.95
N ARG A 69 1.29 2.47 -8.35
CA ARG A 69 -0.13 2.48 -8.07
C ARG A 69 -0.85 1.51 -9.00
N PHE A 70 -1.56 0.55 -8.44
CA PHE A 70 -2.52 -0.29 -9.18
C PHE A 70 -3.85 0.42 -9.32
N TRP A 71 -4.34 1.02 -8.22
CA TRP A 71 -5.66 1.64 -8.21
C TRP A 71 -5.72 2.82 -7.26
N ARG A 72 -6.62 3.75 -7.58
CA ARG A 72 -7.06 4.82 -6.68
C ARG A 72 -8.58 4.76 -6.61
N LEU A 73 -9.11 4.71 -5.39
CA LEU A 73 -10.53 4.80 -5.09
C LEU A 73 -10.78 6.11 -4.34
N ASP A 74 -11.63 6.95 -4.91
CA ASP A 74 -12.09 8.18 -4.30
C ASP A 74 -13.48 7.96 -3.72
N ASP A 75 -13.56 7.77 -2.41
CA ASP A 75 -14.83 7.52 -1.73
C ASP A 75 -15.62 8.82 -1.47
N ASN A 76 -15.08 9.97 -1.87
CA ASN A 76 -15.68 11.30 -1.64
C ASN A 76 -17.06 11.45 -2.27
N HIS A 77 -17.26 10.89 -3.45
CA HIS A 77 -18.52 11.07 -4.17
C HIS A 77 -19.69 10.38 -3.46
N VAL A 78 -19.49 9.14 -3.03
CA VAL A 78 -20.52 8.40 -2.31
C VAL A 78 -20.82 9.03 -0.95
N LEU A 79 -19.78 9.52 -0.24
CA LEU A 79 -19.96 10.21 1.04
C LEU A 79 -20.66 11.56 0.88
N ALA A 80 -20.44 12.26 -0.23
CA ALA A 80 -21.12 13.52 -0.52
C ALA A 80 -22.62 13.35 -0.84
N LEU A 81 -23.02 12.18 -1.33
CA LEU A 81 -24.40 11.86 -1.67
C LEU A 81 -25.16 11.23 -0.49
N ASP A 82 -24.47 10.72 0.52
CA ASP A 82 -25.08 10.07 1.67
C ASP A 82 -25.55 11.15 2.68
N PRO A 83 -26.88 11.32 2.90
CA PRO A 83 -27.38 12.29 3.86
C PRO A 83 -27.06 11.96 5.32
N GLN A 84 -26.58 10.76 5.61
CA GLN A 84 -26.16 10.31 6.95
C GLN A 84 -24.66 10.41 7.16
N ALA A 85 -23.88 10.84 6.14
CA ALA A 85 -22.45 10.95 6.26
C ALA A 85 -22.05 12.18 7.08
N ASP A 86 -21.54 11.99 8.29
CA ASP A 86 -20.99 13.06 9.14
C ASP A 86 -19.77 13.75 8.51
N GLN A 87 -19.25 13.19 7.42
CA GLN A 87 -18.02 13.61 6.75
C GLN A 87 -18.27 14.23 5.36
N ALA A 88 -19.49 14.68 5.09
CA ALA A 88 -19.82 15.30 3.80
C ALA A 88 -18.82 16.40 3.44
N GLY A 89 -18.24 16.29 2.25
CA GLY A 89 -17.26 17.23 1.72
C GLY A 89 -15.81 17.03 2.15
N ARG A 90 -15.50 16.07 3.06
CA ARG A 90 -14.11 15.71 3.40
C ARG A 90 -13.56 14.66 2.43
N ARG A 91 -12.30 14.81 2.04
CA ARG A 91 -11.67 13.89 1.11
C ARG A 91 -11.23 12.58 1.78
N LEU A 92 -11.58 11.47 1.14
CA LEU A 92 -11.16 10.12 1.51
C LEU A 92 -10.69 9.40 0.27
N VAL A 93 -9.42 9.01 0.24
CA VAL A 93 -8.79 8.30 -0.88
C VAL A 93 -8.15 7.02 -0.36
N ARG A 94 -8.40 5.93 -1.06
CA ARG A 94 -7.72 4.66 -0.86
C ARG A 94 -6.84 4.36 -2.07
N LEU A 95 -5.54 4.21 -1.82
CA LEU A 95 -4.56 3.80 -2.83
C LEU A 95 -4.26 2.32 -2.66
N ILE A 96 -4.27 1.61 -3.76
CA ILE A 96 -3.76 0.24 -3.87
C ILE A 96 -2.43 0.33 -4.58
N ALA A 97 -1.34 -0.01 -3.90
CA ALA A 97 0.01 0.10 -4.41
C ALA A 97 0.82 -1.17 -4.15
N GLY A 98 1.81 -1.45 -4.98
CA GLY A 98 2.60 -2.65 -4.81
C GLY A 98 3.68 -2.83 -5.86
N ASN A 99 4.28 -4.02 -5.81
CA ASN A 99 5.30 -4.46 -6.74
C ASN A 99 5.16 -5.97 -6.96
N PRO A 100 4.88 -6.45 -8.18
CA PRO A 100 4.69 -7.88 -8.45
C PRO A 100 5.92 -8.74 -8.15
N VAL A 101 7.13 -8.19 -8.28
CA VAL A 101 8.37 -8.91 -7.95
C VAL A 101 8.46 -9.11 -6.44
N THR A 102 8.19 -8.08 -5.64
CA THR A 102 8.16 -8.16 -4.17
C THR A 102 7.09 -9.15 -3.71
N MET A 103 5.89 -9.10 -4.31
CA MET A 103 4.83 -10.07 -4.03
C MET A 103 5.29 -11.50 -4.36
N GLY A 104 5.89 -11.73 -5.54
CA GLY A 104 6.43 -13.03 -5.94
C GLY A 104 7.52 -13.54 -4.99
N GLN A 105 8.36 -12.65 -4.45
CA GLN A 105 9.37 -13.01 -3.45
C GLN A 105 8.76 -13.49 -2.11
N MET A 106 7.59 -13.00 -1.72
CA MET A 106 6.87 -13.50 -0.55
C MET A 106 6.12 -14.80 -0.86
N THR A 107 5.34 -14.79 -1.96
CA THR A 107 4.41 -15.89 -2.27
C THR A 107 5.08 -17.18 -2.69
N ARG A 108 6.31 -17.14 -3.22
CA ARG A 108 7.09 -18.35 -3.51
C ARG A 108 7.43 -19.17 -2.26
N HIS A 109 7.48 -18.55 -1.08
CA HIS A 109 7.71 -19.20 0.22
C HIS A 109 6.39 -19.42 0.95
N LEU A 110 5.51 -18.42 0.93
CA LEU A 110 4.22 -18.43 1.60
C LEU A 110 3.11 -17.95 0.63
N PRO A 111 2.42 -18.85 -0.08
CA PRO A 111 1.35 -18.48 -1.01
C PRO A 111 0.26 -17.59 -0.37
N ALA A 112 -0.07 -17.82 0.92
CA ALA A 112 -1.03 -17.03 1.67
C ALA A 112 -0.67 -15.54 1.76
N ALA A 113 0.61 -15.17 1.61
CA ALA A 113 1.05 -13.77 1.57
C ALA A 113 0.41 -12.96 0.43
N GLY A 114 -0.04 -13.64 -0.63
CA GLY A 114 -0.78 -13.01 -1.73
C GLY A 114 -2.10 -12.34 -1.31
N SER A 115 -2.66 -12.70 -0.16
CA SER A 115 -3.85 -12.05 0.39
C SER A 115 -3.58 -10.66 0.98
N TYR A 116 -2.31 -10.30 1.20
CA TYR A 116 -1.91 -9.06 1.88
C TYR A 116 -1.13 -8.08 0.98
N ALA A 117 -0.91 -8.44 -0.28
CA ALA A 117 -0.29 -7.58 -1.29
C ALA A 117 -1.10 -7.68 -2.60
N PRO A 118 -1.36 -6.56 -3.32
CA PRO A 118 -0.86 -5.21 -3.08
C PRO A 118 -1.35 -4.56 -1.78
N VAL A 119 -0.58 -3.60 -1.26
CA VAL A 119 -0.91 -2.90 0.00
C VAL A 119 -1.98 -1.84 -0.21
N THR A 120 -2.71 -1.54 0.87
CA THR A 120 -3.70 -0.47 0.92
C THR A 120 -3.20 0.67 1.78
N ILE A 121 -3.26 1.90 1.25
CA ILE A 121 -2.97 3.14 1.97
C ILE A 121 -4.25 3.96 1.98
N LEU A 122 -4.80 4.24 3.17
CA LEU A 122 -5.97 5.08 3.35
C LEU A 122 -5.52 6.48 3.73
N ILE A 123 -6.02 7.50 2.99
CA ILE A 123 -5.71 8.91 3.20
C ILE A 123 -7.01 9.65 3.44
N GLN A 124 -7.10 10.32 4.58
CA GLN A 124 -8.30 11.02 5.04
C GLN A 124 -8.00 12.47 5.37
N GLU A 125 -8.85 13.38 4.91
CA GLU A 125 -8.84 14.77 5.34
C GLU A 125 -9.48 14.90 6.73
N LEU A 126 -8.81 15.61 7.64
CA LEU A 126 -9.29 15.80 9.01
C LEU A 126 -10.19 17.04 9.14
N PRO A 127 -11.12 17.07 10.11
CA PRO A 127 -11.84 18.29 10.47
C PRO A 127 -10.88 19.44 10.80
N GLY A 128 -11.13 20.62 10.26
CA GLY A 128 -10.26 21.77 10.48
C GLY A 128 -8.99 21.82 9.63
N GLY A 129 -8.84 20.91 8.70
CA GLY A 129 -7.64 20.75 7.86
C GLY A 129 -6.69 19.67 8.38
N GLY A 130 -5.58 19.49 7.69
CA GLY A 130 -4.67 18.40 8.00
C GLY A 130 -5.10 17.05 7.41
N THR A 131 -4.26 16.03 7.63
CA THR A 131 -4.41 14.75 6.96
C THR A 131 -4.06 13.61 7.89
N GLN A 132 -4.81 12.53 7.81
CA GLN A 132 -4.49 11.25 8.43
C GLN A 132 -4.20 10.21 7.34
N VAL A 133 -3.14 9.43 7.55
CA VAL A 133 -2.78 8.30 6.68
C VAL A 133 -2.74 7.04 7.51
N ALA A 134 -3.44 5.99 7.08
CA ALA A 134 -3.43 4.70 7.73
C ALA A 134 -2.85 3.61 6.82
N TYR A 135 -2.03 2.74 7.41
CA TYR A 135 -1.38 1.63 6.75
C TYR A 135 -1.29 0.42 7.68
N ASP A 136 -1.69 -0.75 7.19
CA ASP A 136 -1.59 -2.03 7.87
C ASP A 136 -0.35 -2.77 7.39
N THR A 137 0.54 -3.16 8.30
CA THR A 137 1.80 -3.83 7.93
C THR A 137 1.55 -5.26 7.46
N VAL A 138 2.16 -5.61 6.32
CA VAL A 138 2.12 -6.95 5.75
C VAL A 138 2.84 -7.96 6.65
N ALA A 139 3.98 -7.56 7.23
CA ALA A 139 4.75 -8.42 8.14
C ALA A 139 3.93 -8.87 9.36
N SER A 140 3.07 -8.00 9.92
CA SER A 140 2.20 -8.41 11.03
C SER A 140 1.11 -9.39 10.57
N ALA A 141 0.55 -9.18 9.38
CA ALA A 141 -0.50 -10.04 8.85
C ALA A 141 -0.01 -11.46 8.51
N ILE A 142 1.24 -11.60 8.05
CA ILE A 142 1.81 -12.92 7.75
C ILE A 142 2.54 -13.57 8.91
N ALA A 143 2.76 -12.87 10.03
CA ALA A 143 3.46 -13.38 11.20
C ALA A 143 2.93 -14.74 11.73
N PRO A 144 1.59 -14.97 11.77
CA PRO A 144 1.04 -16.25 12.22
C PRO A 144 1.45 -17.47 11.40
N TYR A 145 1.89 -17.26 10.16
CA TYR A 145 2.33 -18.37 9.29
C TYR A 145 3.77 -18.82 9.56
N ALA A 146 4.53 -18.07 10.36
CA ALA A 146 5.89 -18.40 10.83
C ALA A 146 6.92 -18.70 9.72
N ASP A 147 6.73 -18.12 8.51
CA ASP A 147 7.71 -18.22 7.42
C ASP A 147 8.73 -17.09 7.50
N ALA A 148 10.00 -17.42 7.81
CA ALA A 148 11.05 -16.43 8.01
C ALA A 148 11.44 -15.69 6.72
N ALA A 149 11.44 -16.39 5.56
CA ALA A 149 11.84 -15.79 4.29
C ALA A 149 10.78 -14.80 3.79
N ALA A 150 9.49 -15.17 3.82
CA ALA A 150 8.39 -14.28 3.49
C ALA A 150 8.33 -13.08 4.45
N SER A 151 8.53 -13.32 5.76
CA SER A 151 8.55 -12.27 6.79
C SER A 151 9.64 -11.24 6.56
N GLN A 152 10.84 -11.64 6.13
CA GLN A 152 11.93 -10.71 5.83
C GLN A 152 11.59 -9.81 4.63
N VAL A 153 10.95 -10.36 3.59
CA VAL A 153 10.51 -9.56 2.43
C VAL A 153 9.42 -8.57 2.85
N ALA A 154 8.43 -9.03 3.62
CA ALA A 154 7.35 -8.17 4.12
C ALA A 154 7.87 -7.03 5.01
N GLN A 155 8.83 -7.28 5.89
CA GLN A 155 9.45 -6.24 6.73
C GLN A 155 10.16 -5.16 5.91
N ARG A 156 10.84 -5.54 4.81
CA ARG A 156 11.44 -4.57 3.88
C ARG A 156 10.37 -3.74 3.20
N LEU A 157 9.32 -4.38 2.66
CA LEU A 157 8.19 -3.69 2.07
C LEU A 157 7.55 -2.68 3.05
N ASP A 158 7.27 -3.11 4.29
CA ASP A 158 6.69 -2.24 5.32
C ASP A 158 7.62 -1.05 5.64
N THR A 159 8.94 -1.29 5.68
CA THR A 159 9.93 -0.23 5.90
C THR A 159 9.89 0.83 4.81
N ASP A 160 9.84 0.41 3.54
CA ASP A 160 9.81 1.30 2.38
C ASP A 160 8.50 2.12 2.35
N VAL A 161 7.35 1.45 2.56
CA VAL A 161 6.05 2.11 2.65
C VAL A 161 6.01 3.11 3.80
N LEU A 162 6.41 2.72 5.00
CA LEU A 162 6.38 3.61 6.16
C LEU A 162 7.35 4.79 6.03
N SER A 163 8.51 4.59 5.39
CA SER A 163 9.45 5.68 5.07
C SER A 163 8.80 6.71 4.15
N LEU A 164 8.16 6.25 3.07
CA LEU A 164 7.40 7.10 2.16
C LEU A 164 6.31 7.89 2.89
N LEU A 165 5.49 7.21 3.69
CA LEU A 165 4.37 7.84 4.39
C LEU A 165 4.84 8.86 5.44
N ARG A 166 5.94 8.58 6.16
CA ARG A 166 6.55 9.53 7.10
C ARG A 166 7.05 10.77 6.37
N HIS A 167 7.74 10.59 5.26
CA HIS A 167 8.20 11.72 4.44
C HIS A 167 7.04 12.59 3.95
N ALA A 168 6.01 11.98 3.36
CA ALA A 168 4.83 12.68 2.86
C ALA A 168 4.08 13.47 3.96
N THR A 169 3.98 12.89 5.15
CA THR A 169 3.32 13.53 6.31
C THR A 169 4.20 14.52 7.06
N GLY A 170 5.47 14.70 6.65
CA GLY A 170 6.42 15.63 7.30
C GLY A 170 6.99 15.12 8.61
N ARG A 171 6.88 13.82 8.89
CA ARG A 171 7.53 13.19 10.06
C ARG A 171 8.95 12.79 9.69
N SER A 172 9.92 13.31 10.42
CA SER A 172 11.30 12.83 10.31
C SER A 172 11.39 11.36 10.71
N ALA A 173 12.30 10.61 10.08
CA ALA A 173 12.53 9.18 10.37
C ALA A 173 13.05 8.89 11.80
N THR A 174 13.28 9.92 12.60
CA THR A 174 13.89 9.87 13.95
C THR A 174 12.89 10.28 15.02
N ALA A 175 12.01 9.38 15.39
CA ALA A 175 11.44 9.31 16.75
C ALA A 175 11.00 7.86 16.99
N PRO A 176 11.73 7.08 17.78
CA PRO A 176 11.17 5.88 18.38
C PRO A 176 10.06 6.27 19.38
N PRO A 177 9.14 5.35 19.65
CA PRO A 177 8.03 5.57 20.57
C PRO A 177 8.52 5.81 21.99
#